data_65aaa501cf7423cf32951eacaff7d463
#
_entry.id   65aaa501cf7423cf32951eacaff7d463
#
_cell.length_a   1.000
_cell.length_b   1.000
_cell.length_c   1.000
_cell.angle_alpha   90.00
_cell.angle_beta   90.00
_cell.angle_gamma   90.00
#
_symmetry.space_group_name_H-M   'P 1'
#
loop_
_entity.id
_entity.type
_entity.pdbx_description
1 polymer ?
#
loop_
_entity_poly.entity_id
_entity_poly.type
_entity_poly.pdbx_seq_one_letter_code
_entity_poly.pdbx_strand_id
1 'polypeptide(L)'
;SEMCIRDSTSEVIHDRVNIRNIKPMTDSEYCVRGCTALLDAIGGAIHHIGNVHKYAREEDVPAHTLFVITTDGMENASRRYDSARVKQMIEHEKSKYGWEFLFLGANIDAVETAKHFGISEDRAVNYHSDSVGTRLNYEVVSCAITSMRSGAPMSADWKAPIEADYKTRKGEKD
;
A
#
# COMPACT_ATOMS: atom_id res chain seq x y z
N SER A 1 6.58 -6.68 9.57
CA SER A 1 6.40 -5.49 8.74
C SER A 1 7.45 -5.47 7.65
N GLU A 2 7.06 -5.13 6.46
CA GLU A 2 7.93 -4.88 5.33
C GLU A 2 7.61 -3.50 4.76
N MET A 3 8.63 -2.73 4.48
CA MET A 3 8.50 -1.43 3.83
C MET A 3 9.43 -1.38 2.64
N CYS A 4 8.90 -1.00 1.49
CA CYS A 4 9.64 -0.87 0.26
C CYS A 4 9.47 0.55 -0.28
N ILE A 5 10.58 1.24 -0.53
CA ILE A 5 10.60 2.54 -1.19
C ILE A 5 11.10 2.34 -2.62
N ARG A 6 10.45 2.97 -3.56
CA ARG A 6 10.71 2.77 -4.99
C ARG A 6 10.84 4.06 -5.76
N ASP A 7 11.97 4.09 -6.42
CA ASP A 7 12.18 4.77 -7.69
C ASP A 7 12.59 3.72 -8.74
N SER A 8 13.45 4.02 -9.68
CA SER A 8 13.89 3.09 -10.75
C SER A 8 14.46 1.74 -10.29
N THR A 9 14.73 1.56 -8.98
CA THR A 9 15.18 0.29 -8.36
C THR A 9 14.47 0.07 -7.04
N SER A 10 14.00 -1.17 -6.78
CA SER A 10 13.40 -1.49 -5.50
C SER A 10 14.43 -1.60 -4.39
N GLU A 11 14.20 -0.90 -3.32
CA GLU A 11 14.95 -1.03 -2.08
C GLU A 11 14.01 -1.48 -0.97
N VAL A 12 14.34 -2.59 -0.31
CA VAL A 12 13.61 -3.10 0.84
C VAL A 12 14.27 -2.54 2.10
N ILE A 13 13.59 -1.63 2.80
CA ILE A 13 14.11 -1.01 4.03
C ILE A 13 13.93 -1.94 5.22
N HIS A 14 12.78 -2.60 5.30
CA HIS A 14 12.48 -3.58 6.34
C HIS A 14 11.97 -4.87 5.70
N ASP A 15 12.62 -6.00 5.97
CA ASP A 15 12.17 -7.33 5.57
C ASP A 15 11.70 -8.10 6.80
N ARG A 16 10.40 -8.27 6.95
CA ARG A 16 9.73 -9.08 7.99
C ARG A 16 10.16 -8.74 9.43
N VAL A 17 10.41 -7.49 9.69
CA VAL A 17 10.83 -7.00 11.02
C VAL A 17 9.62 -6.98 11.96
N ASN A 18 9.81 -7.45 13.21
CA ASN A 18 8.80 -7.28 14.24
C ASN A 18 8.54 -5.79 14.46
N ILE A 19 7.26 -5.38 14.44
CA ILE A 19 6.88 -3.97 14.55
C ILE A 19 7.44 -3.28 15.81
N ARG A 20 7.65 -4.03 16.89
CA ARG A 20 8.24 -3.51 18.13
C ARG A 20 9.72 -3.12 17.98
N ASN A 21 10.38 -3.62 16.94
CA ASN A 21 11.80 -3.39 16.67
C ASN A 21 12.03 -2.33 15.58
N ILE A 22 10.95 -1.80 14.97
CA ILE A 22 11.05 -0.77 13.95
C ILE A 22 11.35 0.56 14.64
N LYS A 23 12.43 1.20 14.20
CA LYS A 23 12.78 2.58 14.61
C LYS A 23 12.10 3.58 13.67
N PRO A 24 11.88 4.82 14.11
CA PRO A 24 11.46 5.88 13.21
C PRO A 24 12.42 6.00 12.02
N MET A 25 11.85 6.15 10.82
CA MET A 25 12.63 6.37 9.60
C MET A 25 13.34 7.72 9.66
N THR A 26 14.56 7.75 9.15
CA THR A 26 15.39 8.96 9.08
C THR A 26 15.54 9.43 7.63
N ASP A 27 15.98 10.68 7.43
CA ASP A 27 16.24 11.24 6.10
C ASP A 27 17.27 10.46 5.28
N SER A 28 18.13 9.68 5.95
CA SER A 28 19.11 8.82 5.28
C SER A 28 18.50 7.55 4.65
N GLU A 29 17.32 7.14 5.13
CA GLU A 29 16.59 5.96 4.66
C GLU A 29 15.53 6.33 3.63
N TYR A 30 15.17 7.61 3.52
CA TYR A 30 14.19 8.13 2.57
C TYR A 30 14.85 9.05 1.55
N CYS A 31 14.98 8.58 0.32
CA CYS A 31 15.50 9.35 -0.81
C CYS A 31 14.41 9.53 -1.86
N VAL A 32 14.05 10.77 -2.16
CA VAL A 32 13.13 11.11 -3.26
C VAL A 32 13.92 11.14 -4.57
N ARG A 33 13.48 10.35 -5.55
CA ARG A 33 14.05 10.30 -6.90
C ARG A 33 12.92 10.38 -7.94
N GLY A 34 13.25 10.84 -9.16
CA GLY A 34 12.27 11.31 -10.14
C GLY A 34 11.50 10.25 -10.95
N CYS A 35 11.58 8.95 -10.63
CA CYS A 35 10.91 7.88 -11.36
C CYS A 35 10.14 6.96 -10.43
N THR A 36 8.96 6.50 -10.84
CA THR A 36 8.09 5.63 -10.04
C THR A 36 7.90 4.28 -10.75
N ALA A 37 8.57 3.23 -10.27
CA ALA A 37 8.41 1.85 -10.73
C ALA A 37 7.39 1.10 -9.86
N LEU A 38 6.15 1.59 -9.83
CA LEU A 38 5.08 1.14 -8.94
C LEU A 38 4.71 -0.34 -9.16
N LEU A 39 4.57 -0.76 -10.43
CA LEU A 39 4.22 -2.14 -10.75
C LEU A 39 5.32 -3.12 -10.35
N ASP A 40 6.58 -2.76 -10.57
CA ASP A 40 7.72 -3.56 -10.13
C ASP A 40 7.78 -3.65 -8.61
N ALA A 41 7.37 -2.59 -7.91
CA ALA A 41 7.24 -2.57 -6.46
C ALA A 41 6.20 -3.56 -5.96
N ILE A 42 4.99 -3.40 -6.44
CA ILE A 42 3.85 -4.22 -6.02
C ILE A 42 4.11 -5.68 -6.37
N GLY A 43 4.44 -5.98 -7.64
CA GLY A 43 4.68 -7.34 -8.10
C GLY A 43 5.85 -8.01 -7.38
N GLY A 44 6.95 -7.28 -7.14
CA GLY A 44 8.09 -7.78 -6.40
C GLY A 44 7.77 -8.10 -4.94
N ALA A 45 7.05 -7.22 -4.24
CA ALA A 45 6.63 -7.44 -2.86
C ALA A 45 5.65 -8.61 -2.72
N ILE A 46 4.64 -8.71 -3.59
CA ILE A 46 3.71 -9.84 -3.60
C ILE A 46 4.46 -11.15 -3.83
N HIS A 47 5.36 -11.20 -4.82
CA HIS A 47 6.16 -12.37 -5.10
C HIS A 47 7.04 -12.77 -3.89
N HIS A 48 7.70 -11.80 -3.26
CA HIS A 48 8.56 -12.06 -2.12
C HIS A 48 7.76 -12.63 -0.95
N ILE A 49 6.72 -11.95 -0.50
CA ILE A 49 5.90 -12.40 0.64
C ILE A 49 5.17 -13.71 0.34
N GLY A 50 4.63 -13.87 -0.88
CA GLY A 50 4.03 -15.13 -1.30
C GLY A 50 4.98 -16.31 -1.22
N ASN A 51 6.25 -16.13 -1.62
CA ASN A 51 7.27 -17.17 -1.46
C ASN A 51 7.61 -17.41 0.02
N VAL A 52 7.70 -16.36 0.84
CA VAL A 52 7.89 -16.51 2.28
C VAL A 52 6.80 -17.37 2.88
N HIS A 53 5.53 -17.08 2.62
CA HIS A 53 4.39 -17.86 3.14
C HIS A 53 4.38 -19.29 2.62
N LYS A 54 4.73 -19.48 1.34
CA LYS A 54 4.76 -20.82 0.72
C LYS A 54 5.76 -21.78 1.36
N TYR A 55 6.89 -21.26 1.85
CA TYR A 55 7.97 -22.08 2.42
C TYR A 55 8.06 -21.96 3.94
N ALA A 56 7.25 -21.13 4.57
CA ALA A 56 7.10 -21.06 6.02
C ALA A 56 6.34 -22.29 6.55
N ARG A 57 6.54 -22.62 7.81
CA ARG A 57 5.67 -23.58 8.49
C ARG A 57 4.28 -22.97 8.65
N GLU A 58 3.25 -23.78 8.63
CA GLU A 58 1.86 -23.32 8.72
C GLU A 58 1.61 -22.40 9.93
N GLU A 59 2.21 -22.75 11.07
CA GLU A 59 2.15 -21.97 12.32
C GLU A 59 2.86 -20.61 12.26
N ASP A 60 3.78 -20.41 11.31
CA ASP A 60 4.54 -19.16 11.11
C ASP A 60 3.90 -18.26 10.06
N VAL A 61 2.90 -18.75 9.31
CA VAL A 61 2.18 -17.93 8.34
C VAL A 61 1.23 -17.00 9.07
N PRO A 62 1.28 -15.67 8.83
CA PRO A 62 0.36 -14.73 9.47
C PRO A 62 -1.09 -15.02 9.11
N ALA A 63 -1.98 -14.95 10.10
CA ALA A 63 -3.43 -15.11 9.86
C ALA A 63 -4.00 -14.03 8.92
N HIS A 64 -3.38 -12.86 8.87
CA HIS A 64 -3.78 -11.74 8.02
C HIS A 64 -2.57 -11.10 7.35
N THR A 65 -2.70 -10.81 6.07
CA THR A 65 -1.71 -10.06 5.30
C THR A 65 -2.37 -8.83 4.69
N LEU A 66 -1.84 -7.67 5.00
CA LEU A 66 -2.30 -6.39 4.48
C LEU A 66 -1.17 -5.71 3.69
N PHE A 67 -1.43 -5.42 2.43
CA PHE A 67 -0.60 -4.55 1.61
C PHE A 67 -1.14 -3.13 1.61
N VAL A 68 -0.33 -2.18 2.01
CA VAL A 68 -0.63 -0.75 1.91
C VAL A 68 0.27 -0.16 0.83
N ILE A 69 -0.35 0.30 -0.24
CA ILE A 69 0.32 0.90 -1.40
C ILE A 69 0.08 2.40 -1.31
N THR A 70 1.14 3.17 -1.13
CA THR A 70 1.08 4.63 -1.11
C THR A 70 1.95 5.18 -2.21
N THR A 71 1.38 6.06 -3.04
CA THR A 71 2.10 6.71 -4.14
C THR A 71 1.66 8.17 -4.28
N ASP A 72 2.58 9.04 -4.66
CA ASP A 72 2.35 10.45 -4.97
C ASP A 72 2.53 10.78 -6.46
N GLY A 73 2.66 9.75 -7.30
CA GLY A 73 2.88 9.89 -8.72
C GLY A 73 2.39 8.72 -9.54
N MET A 74 2.38 8.92 -10.86
CA MET A 74 1.98 7.90 -11.83
C MET A 74 3.09 6.89 -12.05
N GLU A 75 2.70 5.65 -12.36
CA GLU A 75 3.60 4.62 -12.87
C GLU A 75 4.29 5.09 -14.17
N ASN A 76 5.61 5.05 -14.20
CA ASN A 76 6.37 5.50 -15.39
C ASN A 76 7.71 4.78 -15.61
N ALA A 77 8.07 3.81 -14.80
CA ALA A 77 9.43 3.25 -14.85
C ALA A 77 9.50 1.71 -14.70
N SER A 78 8.39 1.02 -14.49
CA SER A 78 8.39 -0.44 -14.33
C SER A 78 8.79 -1.15 -15.62
N ARG A 79 9.54 -2.25 -15.48
CA ARG A 79 10.08 -3.04 -16.59
C ARG A 79 9.85 -4.54 -16.43
N ARG A 80 9.56 -5.02 -15.23
CA ARG A 80 9.45 -6.45 -14.89
C ARG A 80 8.01 -6.93 -14.83
N TYR A 81 7.12 -6.05 -14.40
CA TYR A 81 5.70 -6.34 -14.22
C TYR A 81 4.87 -5.32 -15.00
N ASP A 82 3.86 -5.81 -15.69
CA ASP A 82 2.80 -5.00 -16.28
C ASP A 82 1.55 -5.00 -15.40
N SER A 83 0.61 -4.12 -15.71
CA SER A 83 -0.64 -3.95 -14.97
C SER A 83 -1.49 -5.23 -14.94
N ALA A 84 -1.54 -5.96 -16.07
CA ALA A 84 -2.32 -7.20 -16.16
C ALA A 84 -1.74 -8.27 -15.24
N ARG A 85 -0.42 -8.39 -15.19
CA ARG A 85 0.27 -9.34 -14.31
C ARG A 85 0.08 -9.01 -12.84
N VAL A 86 0.25 -7.74 -12.46
CA VAL A 86 0.02 -7.28 -11.08
C VAL A 86 -1.42 -7.53 -10.66
N LYS A 87 -2.39 -7.24 -11.53
CA LYS A 87 -3.80 -7.52 -11.28
C LYS A 87 -4.05 -9.01 -11.00
N GLN A 88 -3.53 -9.90 -11.84
CA GLN A 88 -3.65 -11.34 -11.64
C GLN A 88 -3.06 -11.79 -10.29
N MET A 89 -1.91 -11.24 -9.91
CA MET A 89 -1.27 -11.54 -8.63
C MET A 89 -2.15 -11.08 -7.46
N ILE A 90 -2.64 -9.84 -7.48
CA ILE A 90 -3.53 -9.31 -6.44
C ILE A 90 -4.82 -10.15 -6.33
N GLU A 91 -5.48 -10.43 -7.44
CA GLU A 91 -6.70 -11.23 -7.46
C GLU A 91 -6.46 -12.66 -6.93
N HIS A 92 -5.31 -13.25 -7.26
CA HIS A 92 -4.92 -14.57 -6.75
C HIS A 92 -4.74 -14.55 -5.22
N GLU A 93 -3.96 -13.61 -4.70
CA GLU A 93 -3.68 -13.53 -3.26
C GLU A 93 -4.96 -13.20 -2.45
N LYS A 94 -5.82 -12.33 -2.98
CA LYS A 94 -7.13 -12.04 -2.38
C LYS A 94 -8.02 -13.27 -2.32
N SER A 95 -8.19 -13.96 -3.44
CA SER A 95 -9.15 -15.07 -3.55
C SER A 95 -8.69 -16.34 -2.83
N LYS A 96 -7.40 -16.63 -2.85
CA LYS A 96 -6.85 -17.88 -2.32
C LYS A 96 -6.39 -17.78 -0.87
N TYR A 97 -5.84 -16.63 -0.48
CA TYR A 97 -5.20 -16.45 0.82
C TYR A 97 -5.83 -15.35 1.67
N GLY A 98 -6.87 -14.68 1.18
CA GLY A 98 -7.56 -13.62 1.92
C GLY A 98 -6.71 -12.39 2.18
N TRP A 99 -5.71 -12.11 1.32
CA TRP A 99 -4.91 -10.89 1.46
C TRP A 99 -5.74 -9.65 1.21
N GLU A 100 -5.49 -8.61 1.96
CA GLU A 100 -6.11 -7.31 1.80
C GLU A 100 -5.13 -6.31 1.19
N PHE A 101 -5.66 -5.41 0.34
CA PHE A 101 -4.88 -4.39 -0.34
C PHE A 101 -5.53 -3.04 -0.17
N LEU A 102 -4.78 -2.04 0.30
CA LEU A 102 -5.17 -0.64 0.35
C LEU A 102 -4.33 0.16 -0.62
N PHE A 103 -4.95 1.08 -1.34
CA PHE A 103 -4.29 1.98 -2.28
C PHE A 103 -4.57 3.43 -1.93
N LEU A 104 -3.50 4.17 -1.61
CA LEU A 104 -3.54 5.59 -1.29
C LEU A 104 -2.74 6.34 -2.36
N GLY A 105 -3.42 7.14 -3.17
CA GLY A 105 -2.80 7.89 -4.26
C GLY A 105 -2.94 9.39 -4.09
N ALA A 106 -1.85 10.12 -4.37
CA ALA A 106 -1.87 11.57 -4.49
C ALA A 106 -1.46 11.98 -5.90
N ASN A 107 -1.96 13.12 -6.36
CA ASN A 107 -1.68 13.66 -7.70
C ASN A 107 -2.06 12.73 -8.87
N ILE A 108 -2.88 11.72 -8.59
CA ILE A 108 -3.41 10.75 -9.56
C ILE A 108 -4.87 10.48 -9.25
N ASP A 109 -5.59 9.84 -10.15
CA ASP A 109 -6.86 9.21 -9.79
C ASP A 109 -6.58 7.86 -9.13
N ALA A 110 -6.57 7.86 -7.79
CA ALA A 110 -6.25 6.68 -7.00
C ALA A 110 -7.29 5.57 -7.19
N VAL A 111 -8.57 5.91 -7.32
CA VAL A 111 -9.66 4.93 -7.48
C VAL A 111 -9.55 4.25 -8.84
N GLU A 112 -9.38 5.02 -9.91
CA GLU A 112 -9.23 4.46 -11.25
C GLU A 112 -7.93 3.64 -11.38
N THR A 113 -6.82 4.14 -10.83
CA THR A 113 -5.55 3.43 -10.82
C THR A 113 -5.64 2.10 -10.05
N ALA A 114 -6.23 2.11 -8.86
CA ALA A 114 -6.43 0.91 -8.04
C ALA A 114 -7.28 -0.15 -8.75
N LYS A 115 -8.33 0.28 -9.44
CA LYS A 115 -9.21 -0.59 -10.23
C LYS A 115 -8.46 -1.31 -11.35
N HIS A 116 -7.51 -0.64 -12.01
CA HIS A 116 -6.65 -1.28 -13.00
C HIS A 116 -5.79 -2.41 -12.40
N PHE A 117 -5.47 -2.33 -11.11
CA PHE A 117 -4.74 -3.36 -10.38
C PHE A 117 -5.63 -4.40 -9.70
N GLY A 118 -6.94 -4.36 -9.88
CA GLY A 118 -7.88 -5.29 -9.24
C GLY A 118 -8.15 -4.98 -7.76
N ILE A 119 -7.85 -3.77 -7.33
CA ILE A 119 -8.19 -3.25 -6.00
C ILE A 119 -9.52 -2.51 -6.12
N SER A 120 -10.51 -2.85 -5.28
CA SER A 120 -11.84 -2.26 -5.32
C SER A 120 -11.85 -0.83 -4.80
N GLU A 121 -12.84 -0.05 -5.22
CA GLU A 121 -13.01 1.36 -4.86
C GLU A 121 -13.05 1.59 -3.35
N ASP A 122 -13.69 0.68 -2.60
CA ASP A 122 -13.75 0.74 -1.13
C ASP A 122 -12.39 0.55 -0.45
N ARG A 123 -11.36 0.15 -1.19
CA ARG A 123 -9.98 -0.04 -0.75
C ARG A 123 -9.01 0.99 -1.33
N ALA A 124 -9.51 1.99 -2.06
CA ALA A 124 -8.71 3.04 -2.67
C ALA A 124 -9.16 4.42 -2.21
N VAL A 125 -8.23 5.35 -2.06
CA VAL A 125 -8.51 6.72 -1.63
C VAL A 125 -7.51 7.71 -2.20
N ASN A 126 -8.01 8.89 -2.58
CA ASN A 126 -7.18 10.05 -2.93
C ASN A 126 -6.82 10.83 -1.66
N TYR A 127 -5.59 11.33 -1.59
CA TYR A 127 -5.14 12.18 -0.50
C TYR A 127 -4.29 13.36 -0.99
N HIS A 128 -4.07 14.36 -0.14
CA HIS A 128 -3.13 15.45 -0.41
C HIS A 128 -1.71 15.07 0.04
N SER A 129 -0.73 15.13 -0.87
CA SER A 129 0.68 14.80 -0.61
C SER A 129 1.41 15.95 0.13
N ASP A 130 0.87 16.36 1.24
CA ASP A 130 1.47 17.30 2.17
C ASP A 130 1.60 16.69 3.58
N SER A 131 2.19 17.42 4.50
CA SER A 131 2.42 16.94 5.86
C SER A 131 1.14 16.58 6.61
N VAL A 132 0.03 17.28 6.35
CA VAL A 132 -1.27 17.03 6.98
C VAL A 132 -1.91 15.77 6.41
N GLY A 133 -2.02 15.67 5.08
CA GLY A 133 -2.60 14.50 4.41
C GLY A 133 -1.79 13.23 4.66
N THR A 134 -0.47 13.32 4.59
CA THR A 134 0.42 12.18 4.88
C THR A 134 0.25 11.69 6.33
N ARG A 135 0.21 12.60 7.30
CA ARG A 135 -0.02 12.24 8.70
C ARG A 135 -1.38 11.57 8.90
N LEU A 136 -2.43 12.15 8.32
CA LEU A 136 -3.78 11.59 8.38
C LEU A 136 -3.83 10.18 7.79
N ASN A 137 -3.14 9.93 6.66
CA ASN A 137 -3.03 8.60 6.07
C ASN A 137 -2.47 7.58 7.06
N TYR A 138 -1.35 7.90 7.72
CA TYR A 138 -0.75 6.99 8.69
C TYR A 138 -1.65 6.73 9.90
N GLU A 139 -2.35 7.73 10.39
CA GLU A 139 -3.31 7.59 11.49
C GLU A 139 -4.46 6.66 11.09
N VAL A 140 -5.06 6.87 9.93
CA VAL A 140 -6.19 6.08 9.43
C VAL A 140 -5.76 4.64 9.12
N VAL A 141 -4.62 4.44 8.46
CA VAL A 141 -4.09 3.10 8.18
C VAL A 141 -3.75 2.37 9.48
N SER A 142 -3.20 3.06 10.49
CA SER A 142 -2.96 2.46 11.81
C SER A 142 -4.24 1.96 12.48
N CYS A 143 -5.33 2.73 12.38
CA CYS A 143 -6.65 2.29 12.86
C CYS A 143 -7.15 1.05 12.10
N ALA A 144 -7.02 1.04 10.78
CA ALA A 144 -7.42 -0.10 9.94
C ALA A 144 -6.62 -1.37 10.30
N ILE A 145 -5.30 -1.25 10.48
CA ILE A 145 -4.43 -2.35 10.92
C ILE A 145 -4.85 -2.86 12.30
N THR A 146 -5.14 -1.95 13.23
CA THR A 146 -5.55 -2.31 14.59
C THR A 146 -6.87 -3.08 14.59
N SER A 147 -7.85 -2.63 13.80
CA SER A 147 -9.12 -3.31 13.60
C SER A 147 -8.94 -4.72 13.03
N MET A 148 -8.15 -4.85 11.98
CA MET A 148 -7.84 -6.15 11.36
C MET A 148 -7.15 -7.11 12.35
N ARG A 149 -6.21 -6.62 13.16
CA ARG A 149 -5.52 -7.44 14.19
C ARG A 149 -6.44 -7.90 15.31
N SER A 150 -7.54 -7.21 15.57
CA SER A 150 -8.58 -7.65 16.53
C SER A 150 -9.58 -8.65 15.92
N GLY A 151 -9.37 -9.05 14.67
CA GLY A 151 -10.25 -10.00 13.96
C GLY A 151 -11.49 -9.35 13.36
N ALA A 152 -11.62 -8.02 13.40
CA ALA A 152 -12.73 -7.33 12.75
C ALA A 152 -12.48 -7.22 11.24
N PRO A 153 -13.53 -7.42 10.41
CA PRO A 153 -13.42 -7.18 8.98
C PRO A 153 -13.14 -5.71 8.72
N MET A 154 -12.37 -5.42 7.68
CA MET A 154 -12.10 -4.04 7.28
C MET A 154 -13.37 -3.40 6.75
N SER A 155 -13.84 -2.35 7.44
CA SER A 155 -15.00 -1.55 7.02
C SER A 155 -14.71 -0.85 5.68
N ALA A 156 -15.74 -0.59 4.88
CA ALA A 156 -15.62 0.29 3.72
C ALA A 156 -15.37 1.76 4.13
N ASP A 157 -15.79 2.14 5.33
CA ASP A 157 -15.65 3.50 5.88
C ASP A 157 -14.27 3.80 6.45
N TRP A 158 -13.31 2.86 6.38
CA TRP A 158 -11.96 3.05 6.91
C TRP A 158 -11.31 4.35 6.41
N LYS A 159 -11.62 4.74 5.18
CA LYS A 159 -11.05 5.90 4.48
C LYS A 159 -11.81 7.20 4.66
N ALA A 160 -12.96 7.19 5.34
CA ALA A 160 -13.82 8.36 5.47
C ALA A 160 -13.12 9.64 5.97
N PRO A 161 -12.20 9.60 6.95
CA PRO A 161 -11.46 10.80 7.34
C PRO A 161 -10.58 11.39 6.24
N ILE A 162 -9.93 10.53 5.44
CA ILE A 162 -9.06 10.96 4.32
C ILE A 162 -9.92 11.58 3.22
N GLU A 163 -11.05 10.96 2.88
CA GLU A 163 -11.97 11.51 1.88
C GLU A 163 -12.57 12.85 2.29
N ALA A 164 -12.89 13.03 3.58
CA ALA A 164 -13.39 14.28 4.10
C ALA A 164 -12.35 15.40 3.99
N ASP A 165 -11.10 15.13 4.40
CA ASP A 165 -9.99 16.07 4.27
C ASP A 165 -9.73 16.43 2.79
N TYR A 166 -9.70 15.43 1.92
CA TYR A 166 -9.47 15.64 0.50
C TYR A 166 -10.53 16.52 -0.15
N LYS A 167 -11.81 16.28 0.14
CA LYS A 167 -12.93 17.05 -0.39
C LYS A 167 -12.93 18.50 0.12
N THR A 168 -12.69 18.70 1.42
CA THR A 168 -12.67 20.02 2.05
C THR A 168 -11.59 20.90 1.46
N ARG A 169 -10.35 20.38 1.36
CA ARG A 169 -9.21 21.15 0.86
C ARG A 169 -9.16 21.29 -0.67
N LYS A 170 -9.88 20.44 -1.41
CA LYS A 170 -10.04 20.60 -2.85
C LYS A 170 -10.97 21.78 -3.18
N GLY A 171 -12.03 21.98 -2.40
CA GLY A 171 -12.95 23.10 -2.57
C GLY A 171 -12.40 24.47 -2.13
N GLU A 172 -11.29 24.50 -1.40
CA GLU A 172 -10.60 25.77 -1.03
C GLU A 172 -9.64 26.28 -2.11
N LYS A 173 -9.39 25.50 -3.17
CA LYS A 173 -8.46 25.85 -4.27
C LYS A 173 -9.15 26.31 -5.54
N ASP A 174 -10.48 26.27 -5.60
CA ASP A 174 -11.33 26.78 -6.68
C ASP A 174 -11.92 28.17 -6.27
#